data_d7d06eb9231f5ba4c624766e37512535
#
_entry.id   d7d06eb9231f5ba4c624766e37512535
#
_cell.length_a   1.000
_cell.length_b   1.000
_cell.length_c   1.000
_cell.angle_alpha   90.00
_cell.angle_beta   90.00
_cell.angle_gamma   90.00
#
_symmetry.space_group_name_H-M   'P 1'
#
loop_
_entity.id
_entity.type
_entity.pdbx_description
1 polymer ?
#
loop_
_entity_poly.entity_id
_entity_poly.type
_entity_poly.pdbx_seq_one_letter_code
_entity_poly.pdbx_strand_id
1 'polypeptide(L)'
;LLSFESQDITLIDNNESSINIAENKLDIKTIEGDSTSISVLKKADVENSDLVVSLTSSESTNFTTCFLSKQLGAKRTIARISNVEFLENSNSIDFNSIGIDVLISPENLANEEIKHLINESAFSTSHDFEEGILKMMGIKLSKNAPFIGKTVMEAASVFPGIHFMPIALKREDSETTII
;
A
#
# COMPACT_ATOMS: atom_id res chain seq x y z
N LEU A 1 3.47 0.39 13.18
CA LEU A 1 4.06 1.48 12.38
C LEU A 1 3.34 2.80 12.68
N LEU A 2 2.04 2.94 12.43
CA LEU A 2 1.31 4.21 12.66
C LEU A 2 1.41 4.72 14.11
N SER A 3 1.42 3.83 15.10
CA SER A 3 1.58 4.20 16.52
C SER A 3 2.92 4.86 16.87
N PHE A 4 3.90 4.80 15.97
CA PHE A 4 5.20 5.47 16.15
C PHE A 4 5.28 6.83 15.43
N GLU A 5 4.22 7.24 14.72
CA GLU A 5 4.20 8.44 13.88
C GLU A 5 3.40 9.61 14.49
N SER A 6 3.26 9.68 15.82
CA SER A 6 2.50 10.73 16.51
C SER A 6 1.06 10.87 16.01
N GLN A 7 0.40 9.75 15.73
CA GLN A 7 -1.02 9.69 15.35
C GLN A 7 -1.86 9.26 16.54
N ASP A 8 -3.02 9.89 16.71
CA ASP A 8 -4.02 9.47 17.68
C ASP A 8 -4.79 8.27 17.12
N ILE A 9 -4.55 7.08 17.68
CA ILE A 9 -5.13 5.84 17.19
C ILE A 9 -6.12 5.27 18.20
N THR A 10 -7.31 4.92 17.74
CA THR A 10 -8.27 4.12 18.50
C THR A 10 -8.47 2.77 17.81
N LEU A 11 -8.24 1.69 18.52
CA LEU A 11 -8.48 0.31 18.09
C LEU A 11 -9.81 -0.18 18.62
N ILE A 12 -10.65 -0.75 17.76
CA ILE A 12 -11.87 -1.47 18.13
C ILE A 12 -11.67 -2.95 17.77
N ASP A 13 -11.83 -3.83 18.71
CA ASP A 13 -11.83 -5.28 18.50
C ASP A 13 -12.87 -5.94 19.43
N ASN A 14 -13.51 -7.01 18.99
CA ASN A 14 -14.45 -7.78 19.81
C ASN A 14 -13.75 -8.90 20.59
N ASN A 15 -12.44 -9.07 20.44
CA ASN A 15 -11.64 -10.08 21.11
C ASN A 15 -10.81 -9.44 22.22
N GLU A 16 -11.16 -9.73 23.46
CA GLU A 16 -10.47 -9.25 24.66
C GLU A 16 -8.95 -9.53 24.62
N SER A 17 -8.55 -10.71 24.12
CA SER A 17 -7.12 -11.05 24.02
C SER A 17 -6.37 -10.14 23.05
N SER A 18 -6.99 -9.75 21.93
CA SER A 18 -6.42 -8.80 20.97
C SER A 18 -6.27 -7.41 21.58
N ILE A 19 -7.28 -6.96 22.31
CA ILE A 19 -7.29 -5.69 23.06
C ILE A 19 -6.14 -5.68 24.08
N ASN A 20 -6.03 -6.70 24.92
CA ASN A 20 -4.98 -6.80 25.93
C ASN A 20 -3.56 -6.79 25.29
N ILE A 21 -3.37 -7.45 24.15
CA ILE A 21 -2.10 -7.44 23.43
C ILE A 21 -1.77 -6.02 22.92
N ALA A 22 -2.75 -5.33 22.39
CA ALA A 22 -2.57 -3.98 21.88
C ALA A 22 -2.23 -3.00 23.00
N GLU A 23 -2.94 -3.01 24.11
CA GLU A 23 -2.70 -2.16 25.29
C GLU A 23 -1.28 -2.35 25.87
N ASN A 24 -0.81 -3.60 25.90
CA ASN A 24 0.52 -3.90 26.44
C ASN A 24 1.68 -3.52 25.52
N LYS A 25 1.44 -3.37 24.22
CA LYS A 25 2.48 -3.16 23.21
C LYS A 25 2.49 -1.79 22.56
N LEU A 26 1.35 -1.12 22.56
CA LEU A 26 1.14 0.10 21.78
C LEU A 26 0.55 1.19 22.69
N ASP A 27 0.96 2.41 22.48
CA ASP A 27 0.37 3.59 23.13
C ASP A 27 -0.82 4.09 22.27
N ILE A 28 -1.95 3.40 22.41
CA ILE A 28 -3.17 3.67 21.65
C ILE A 28 -4.41 3.51 22.54
N LYS A 29 -5.48 4.18 22.18
CA LYS A 29 -6.78 3.97 22.83
C LYS A 29 -7.39 2.66 22.30
N THR A 30 -7.93 1.84 23.19
CA THR A 30 -8.61 0.59 22.84
C THR A 30 -10.07 0.59 23.28
N ILE A 31 -10.91 -0.07 22.51
CA ILE A 31 -12.33 -0.25 22.82
C ILE A 31 -12.71 -1.69 22.47
N GLU A 32 -13.09 -2.46 23.49
CA GLU A 32 -13.70 -3.77 23.26
C GLU A 32 -15.13 -3.60 22.77
N GLY A 33 -15.46 -4.19 21.61
CA GLY A 33 -16.79 -4.13 21.06
C GLY A 33 -16.90 -4.49 19.58
N ASP A 34 -18.14 -4.53 19.12
CA ASP A 34 -18.46 -4.77 17.72
C ASP A 34 -18.36 -3.46 16.92
N SER A 35 -17.49 -3.44 15.91
CA SER A 35 -17.30 -2.28 15.04
C SER A 35 -18.50 -1.90 14.18
N THR A 36 -19.51 -2.78 14.10
CA THR A 36 -20.79 -2.46 13.45
C THR A 36 -21.81 -1.81 14.40
N SER A 37 -21.44 -1.67 15.68
CA SER A 37 -22.29 -1.01 16.67
C SER A 37 -22.11 0.51 16.67
N ILE A 38 -23.18 1.25 16.40
CA ILE A 38 -23.18 2.73 16.43
C ILE A 38 -22.70 3.27 17.77
N SER A 39 -23.06 2.62 18.88
CA SER A 39 -22.63 3.06 20.21
C SER A 39 -21.13 2.88 20.44
N VAL A 40 -20.53 1.84 19.86
CA VAL A 40 -19.09 1.58 19.91
C VAL A 40 -18.35 2.59 19.04
N LEU A 41 -18.84 2.84 17.81
CA LEU A 41 -18.26 3.84 16.90
C LEU A 41 -18.31 5.25 17.51
N LYS A 42 -19.39 5.61 18.19
CA LYS A 42 -19.47 6.90 18.91
C LYS A 42 -18.48 6.98 20.09
N LYS A 43 -18.31 5.89 20.86
CA LYS A 43 -17.28 5.84 21.92
C LYS A 43 -15.85 6.00 21.36
N ALA A 44 -15.64 5.54 20.14
CA ALA A 44 -14.38 5.70 19.43
C ALA A 44 -14.18 7.10 18.84
N ASP A 45 -15.17 7.99 18.95
CA ASP A 45 -15.14 9.34 18.42
C ASP A 45 -14.96 9.38 16.88
N VAL A 46 -15.64 8.46 16.20
CA VAL A 46 -15.51 8.28 14.76
C VAL A 46 -15.91 9.55 13.98
N GLU A 47 -16.80 10.37 14.51
CA GLU A 47 -17.24 11.63 13.89
C GLU A 47 -16.11 12.64 13.69
N ASN A 48 -15.07 12.57 14.53
CA ASN A 48 -13.89 13.44 14.45
C ASN A 48 -12.69 12.75 13.76
N SER A 49 -12.86 11.52 13.31
CA SER A 49 -11.76 10.74 12.71
C SER A 49 -11.41 11.21 11.30
N ASP A 50 -10.13 11.40 11.04
CA ASP A 50 -9.61 11.68 9.69
C ASP A 50 -9.69 10.43 8.80
N LEU A 51 -9.50 9.25 9.41
CA LEU A 51 -9.47 7.97 8.71
C LEU A 51 -10.02 6.84 9.58
N VAL A 52 -10.93 6.06 9.01
CA VAL A 52 -11.37 4.78 9.58
C VAL A 52 -10.91 3.65 8.68
N VAL A 53 -10.19 2.68 9.25
CA VAL A 53 -9.68 1.51 8.52
C VAL A 53 -10.30 0.25 9.11
N SER A 54 -11.11 -0.44 8.32
CA SER A 54 -11.78 -1.69 8.74
C SER A 54 -11.07 -2.90 8.13
N LEU A 55 -10.43 -3.70 8.99
CA LEU A 55 -9.50 -4.78 8.61
C LEU A 55 -9.91 -6.15 9.17
N THR A 56 -11.19 -6.34 9.51
CA THR A 56 -11.65 -7.64 10.02
C THR A 56 -11.57 -8.72 8.93
N SER A 57 -11.71 -9.97 9.32
CA SER A 57 -11.79 -11.09 8.38
C SER A 57 -13.09 -11.17 7.60
N SER A 58 -14.12 -10.39 7.99
CA SER A 58 -15.44 -10.36 7.38
C SER A 58 -15.61 -9.10 6.53
N GLU A 59 -15.73 -9.26 5.22
CA GLU A 59 -15.95 -8.15 4.28
C GLU A 59 -17.26 -7.41 4.56
N SER A 60 -18.34 -8.13 4.90
CA SER A 60 -19.60 -7.52 5.26
C SER A 60 -19.49 -6.65 6.52
N THR A 61 -18.72 -7.09 7.50
CA THR A 61 -18.41 -6.28 8.69
C THR A 61 -17.59 -5.05 8.28
N ASN A 62 -16.59 -5.20 7.43
CA ASN A 62 -15.75 -4.09 6.97
C ASN A 62 -16.59 -3.05 6.21
N PHE A 63 -17.48 -3.49 5.32
CA PHE A 63 -18.37 -2.59 4.59
C PHE A 63 -19.34 -1.87 5.50
N THR A 64 -19.96 -2.61 6.42
CA THR A 64 -20.91 -2.02 7.38
C THR A 64 -20.23 -1.00 8.29
N THR A 65 -19.04 -1.33 8.80
CA THR A 65 -18.24 -0.41 9.63
C THR A 65 -17.92 0.87 8.88
N CYS A 66 -17.41 0.77 7.63
CA CYS A 66 -17.10 1.93 6.81
C CYS A 66 -18.35 2.77 6.51
N PHE A 67 -19.42 2.14 6.09
CA PHE A 67 -20.70 2.81 5.85
C PHE A 67 -21.18 3.60 7.07
N LEU A 68 -21.27 2.95 8.23
CA LEU A 68 -21.71 3.59 9.47
C LEU A 68 -20.77 4.71 9.91
N SER A 69 -19.47 4.49 9.79
CA SER A 69 -18.45 5.50 10.12
C SER A 69 -18.59 6.74 9.26
N LYS A 70 -18.80 6.55 7.95
CA LYS A 70 -19.03 7.66 7.02
C LYS A 70 -20.30 8.45 7.33
N GLN A 71 -21.39 7.74 7.66
CA GLN A 71 -22.65 8.36 8.08
C GLN A 71 -22.53 9.11 9.41
N LEU A 72 -21.62 8.70 10.28
CA LEU A 72 -21.33 9.37 11.55
C LEU A 72 -20.40 10.58 11.41
N GLY A 73 -19.71 10.75 10.26
CA GLY A 73 -18.90 11.93 10.00
C GLY A 73 -17.42 11.67 9.73
N ALA A 74 -16.96 10.41 9.69
CA ALA A 74 -15.58 10.09 9.33
C ALA A 74 -15.19 10.68 7.97
N LYS A 75 -14.02 11.34 7.87
CA LYS A 75 -13.60 12.01 6.63
C LYS A 75 -13.27 11.01 5.54
N ARG A 76 -12.57 9.92 5.86
CA ARG A 76 -12.18 8.87 4.92
C ARG A 76 -12.36 7.50 5.54
N THR A 77 -12.64 6.51 4.68
CA THR A 77 -12.82 5.11 5.07
C THR A 77 -12.06 4.18 4.14
N ILE A 78 -11.48 3.14 4.73
CA ILE A 78 -10.82 2.07 3.99
C ILE A 78 -11.39 0.74 4.46
N ALA A 79 -11.85 -0.09 3.53
CA ALA A 79 -12.36 -1.43 3.81
C ALA A 79 -11.42 -2.50 3.23
N ARG A 80 -11.00 -3.46 4.07
CA ARG A 80 -10.34 -4.66 3.61
C ARG A 80 -11.32 -5.59 2.93
N ILE A 81 -10.90 -6.16 1.80
CA ILE A 81 -11.58 -7.22 1.08
C ILE A 81 -10.62 -8.38 0.82
N SER A 82 -11.16 -9.58 0.68
CA SER A 82 -10.45 -10.79 0.23
C SER A 82 -10.92 -11.21 -1.17
N ASN A 83 -12.21 -10.93 -1.49
CA ASN A 83 -12.75 -11.21 -2.82
C ASN A 83 -12.33 -10.13 -3.83
N VAL A 84 -11.45 -10.50 -4.74
CA VAL A 84 -10.91 -9.62 -5.79
C VAL A 84 -11.98 -9.13 -6.76
N GLU A 85 -13.12 -9.84 -6.86
CA GLU A 85 -14.25 -9.44 -7.72
C GLU A 85 -14.74 -8.01 -7.44
N PHE A 86 -14.65 -7.55 -6.18
CA PHE A 86 -14.99 -6.16 -5.84
C PHE A 86 -14.03 -5.14 -6.45
N LEU A 87 -12.74 -5.47 -6.59
CA LEU A 87 -11.76 -4.60 -7.27
C LEU A 87 -11.99 -4.59 -8.78
N GLU A 88 -12.21 -5.76 -9.37
CA GLU A 88 -12.43 -5.92 -10.81
C GLU A 88 -13.70 -5.19 -11.28
N ASN A 89 -14.73 -5.15 -10.44
CA ASN A 89 -15.99 -4.47 -10.73
C ASN A 89 -16.11 -3.07 -10.11
N SER A 90 -15.03 -2.50 -9.60
CA SER A 90 -15.02 -1.15 -8.99
C SER A 90 -15.50 -0.04 -9.94
N ASN A 91 -15.37 -0.24 -11.24
CA ASN A 91 -15.91 0.68 -12.25
C ASN A 91 -17.44 0.58 -12.42
N SER A 92 -18.05 -0.52 -12.00
CA SER A 92 -19.50 -0.79 -12.13
C SER A 92 -20.26 -0.51 -10.84
N ILE A 93 -19.57 -0.51 -9.70
CA ILE A 93 -20.13 -0.29 -8.37
C ILE A 93 -19.49 0.94 -7.77
N ASP A 94 -20.30 1.96 -7.49
CA ASP A 94 -19.83 3.16 -6.81
C ASP A 94 -19.76 2.93 -5.29
N PHE A 95 -18.61 2.45 -4.84
CA PHE A 95 -18.33 2.21 -3.41
C PHE A 95 -18.29 3.52 -2.61
N ASN A 96 -17.93 4.64 -3.24
CA ASN A 96 -17.94 5.94 -2.56
C ASN A 96 -19.35 6.35 -2.15
N SER A 97 -20.37 6.06 -2.97
CA SER A 97 -21.77 6.38 -2.66
C SER A 97 -22.29 5.67 -1.42
N ILE A 98 -21.72 4.50 -1.09
CA ILE A 98 -22.05 3.74 0.13
C ILE A 98 -21.06 3.99 1.27
N GLY A 99 -20.21 5.01 1.14
CA GLY A 99 -19.31 5.44 2.22
C GLY A 99 -18.02 4.65 2.35
N ILE A 100 -17.54 4.02 1.27
CA ILE A 100 -16.25 3.32 1.22
C ILE A 100 -15.37 4.07 0.22
N ASP A 101 -14.37 4.81 0.72
CA ASP A 101 -13.52 5.63 -0.13
C ASP A 101 -12.42 4.78 -0.81
N VAL A 102 -11.95 3.73 -0.13
CA VAL A 102 -10.89 2.85 -0.67
C VAL A 102 -11.17 1.39 -0.30
N LEU A 103 -11.01 0.51 -1.27
CA LEU A 103 -10.94 -0.94 -1.05
C LEU A 103 -9.48 -1.39 -1.08
N ILE A 104 -9.09 -2.24 -0.13
CA ILE A 104 -7.76 -2.81 -0.06
C ILE A 104 -7.82 -4.33 0.05
N SER A 105 -7.08 -5.03 -0.81
CA SER A 105 -6.88 -6.47 -0.71
C SER A 105 -5.39 -6.74 -0.46
N PRO A 106 -5.01 -7.09 0.78
CA PRO A 106 -3.62 -7.45 1.10
C PRO A 106 -3.10 -8.59 0.22
N GLU A 107 -3.97 -9.55 -0.09
CA GLU A 107 -3.64 -10.70 -0.93
C GLU A 107 -3.33 -10.26 -2.38
N ASN A 108 -4.09 -9.32 -2.92
CA ASN A 108 -3.84 -8.78 -4.26
C ASN A 108 -2.58 -7.91 -4.29
N LEU A 109 -2.36 -7.08 -3.27
CA LEU A 109 -1.14 -6.29 -3.15
C LEU A 109 0.11 -7.18 -3.09
N ALA A 110 0.07 -8.25 -2.28
CA ALA A 110 1.16 -9.22 -2.21
C ALA A 110 1.38 -9.92 -3.57
N ASN A 111 0.30 -10.27 -4.27
CA ASN A 111 0.38 -10.90 -5.59
C ASN A 111 1.00 -9.98 -6.64
N GLU A 112 0.63 -8.70 -6.65
CA GLU A 112 1.24 -7.71 -7.55
C GLU A 112 2.73 -7.52 -7.24
N GLU A 113 3.10 -7.45 -5.96
CA GLU A 113 4.51 -7.36 -5.55
C GLU A 113 5.31 -8.59 -5.98
N ILE A 114 4.76 -9.81 -5.81
CA ILE A 114 5.39 -11.05 -6.27
C ILE A 114 5.55 -11.04 -7.78
N LYS A 115 4.53 -10.64 -8.54
CA LYS A 115 4.63 -10.51 -10.00
C LYS A 115 5.72 -9.51 -10.40
N HIS A 116 5.80 -8.38 -9.70
CA HIS A 116 6.85 -7.38 -9.91
C HIS A 116 8.24 -7.99 -9.70
N LEU A 117 8.46 -8.69 -8.57
CA LEU A 117 9.72 -9.35 -8.26
C LEU A 117 10.08 -10.43 -9.29
N ILE A 118 9.11 -11.20 -9.79
CA ILE A 118 9.34 -12.22 -10.82
C ILE A 118 9.69 -11.57 -12.16
N ASN A 119 8.92 -10.57 -12.58
CA ASN A 119 9.12 -9.92 -13.87
C ASN A 119 10.37 -9.03 -13.89
N GLU A 120 10.76 -8.50 -12.74
CA GLU A 120 11.91 -7.62 -12.59
C GLU A 120 13.12 -8.30 -11.93
N SER A 121 13.15 -9.64 -11.92
CA SER A 121 14.26 -10.41 -11.32
C SER A 121 15.64 -10.07 -11.90
N ALA A 122 15.70 -9.44 -13.08
CA ALA A 122 16.91 -8.89 -13.68
C ALA A 122 17.29 -7.50 -13.12
N PHE A 123 16.39 -6.85 -12.39
CA PHE A 123 16.59 -5.50 -11.85
C PHE A 123 16.87 -5.55 -10.35
N SER A 124 17.84 -4.79 -9.89
CA SER A 124 18.19 -4.71 -8.47
C SER A 124 17.28 -3.77 -7.67
N THR A 125 16.67 -2.81 -8.35
CA THR A 125 15.71 -1.84 -7.82
C THR A 125 14.77 -1.39 -8.93
N SER A 126 13.51 -1.12 -8.59
CA SER A 126 12.54 -0.50 -9.49
C SER A 126 11.75 0.57 -8.74
N HIS A 127 11.51 1.70 -9.40
CA HIS A 127 10.63 2.76 -8.91
C HIS A 127 9.71 3.23 -10.03
N ASP A 128 8.43 3.20 -9.78
CA ASP A 128 7.41 3.73 -10.67
C ASP A 128 7.02 5.15 -10.25
N PHE A 129 6.94 6.06 -11.23
CA PHE A 129 6.47 7.42 -11.07
C PHE A 129 5.23 7.63 -11.93
N GLU A 130 4.34 8.53 -11.50
CA GLU A 130 3.14 8.91 -12.24
C GLU A 130 2.33 7.67 -12.69
N GLU A 131 1.99 6.79 -11.73
CA GLU A 131 1.18 5.58 -11.98
C GLU A 131 1.78 4.64 -13.06
N GLY A 132 3.12 4.57 -13.14
CA GLY A 132 3.83 3.70 -14.08
C GLY A 132 4.14 4.32 -15.44
N ILE A 133 3.81 5.60 -15.67
CA ILE A 133 4.17 6.31 -16.91
C ILE A 133 5.70 6.45 -17.04
N LEU A 134 6.39 6.65 -15.92
CA LEU A 134 7.85 6.70 -15.86
C LEU A 134 8.36 5.63 -14.91
N LYS A 135 9.27 4.78 -15.40
CA LYS A 135 9.89 3.71 -14.60
C LYS A 135 11.39 3.93 -14.50
N MET A 136 11.91 3.95 -13.28
CA MET A 136 13.34 3.94 -12.99
C MET A 136 13.75 2.55 -12.53
N MET A 137 14.77 1.96 -13.16
CA MET A 137 15.23 0.60 -12.87
C MET A 137 16.74 0.57 -12.66
N GLY A 138 17.18 -0.11 -11.62
CA GLY A 138 18.58 -0.40 -11.36
C GLY A 138 18.95 -1.79 -11.86
N ILE A 139 20.01 -1.89 -12.64
CA ILE A 139 20.52 -3.15 -13.19
C ILE A 139 21.94 -3.39 -12.69
N LYS A 140 22.19 -4.57 -12.13
CA LYS A 140 23.56 -5.00 -11.86
C LYS A 140 24.16 -5.62 -13.12
N LEU A 141 25.15 -4.94 -13.70
CA LEU A 141 25.82 -5.43 -14.90
C LEU A 141 26.73 -6.62 -14.56
N SER A 142 26.59 -7.73 -15.29
CA SER A 142 27.54 -8.83 -15.24
C SER A 142 28.83 -8.45 -15.94
N LYS A 143 29.95 -9.17 -15.65
CA LYS A 143 31.26 -8.90 -16.26
C LYS A 143 31.26 -8.97 -17.80
N ASN A 144 30.33 -9.70 -18.39
CA ASN A 144 30.19 -9.88 -19.84
C ASN A 144 29.05 -9.06 -20.44
N ALA A 145 28.48 -8.10 -19.68
CA ALA A 145 27.40 -7.28 -20.20
C ALA A 145 27.85 -6.44 -21.41
N PRO A 146 27.02 -6.32 -22.46
CA PRO A 146 27.40 -5.62 -23.69
C PRO A 146 27.66 -4.11 -23.49
N PHE A 147 27.35 -3.57 -22.32
CA PHE A 147 27.61 -2.18 -21.94
C PHE A 147 29.00 -1.93 -21.33
N ILE A 148 29.69 -3.00 -20.93
CA ILE A 148 31.03 -2.86 -20.29
C ILE A 148 32.03 -2.27 -21.25
N GLY A 149 32.78 -1.26 -20.77
CA GLY A 149 33.81 -0.57 -21.58
C GLY A 149 33.26 0.41 -22.61
N LYS A 150 31.94 0.67 -22.61
CA LYS A 150 31.32 1.62 -23.54
C LYS A 150 30.98 2.93 -22.84
N THR A 151 30.95 4.00 -23.60
CA THR A 151 30.38 5.27 -23.19
C THR A 151 28.85 5.16 -23.15
N VAL A 152 28.19 6.09 -22.47
CA VAL A 152 26.69 6.14 -22.40
C VAL A 152 26.09 6.23 -23.82
N MET A 153 26.69 7.00 -24.70
CA MET A 153 26.25 7.16 -26.09
C MET A 153 26.34 5.85 -26.88
N GLU A 154 27.46 5.13 -26.74
CA GLU A 154 27.65 3.83 -27.37
C GLU A 154 26.73 2.77 -26.78
N ALA A 155 26.48 2.80 -25.46
CA ALA A 155 25.59 1.91 -24.80
C ALA A 155 24.13 2.09 -25.29
N ALA A 156 23.67 3.30 -25.50
CA ALA A 156 22.36 3.60 -26.03
C ALA A 156 22.14 3.03 -27.45
N SER A 157 23.19 2.84 -28.23
CA SER A 157 23.14 2.27 -29.57
C SER A 157 23.13 0.73 -29.61
N VAL A 158 23.43 0.06 -28.49
CA VAL A 158 23.51 -1.41 -28.42
C VAL A 158 22.13 -2.07 -28.67
N PHE A 159 21.06 -1.43 -28.21
CA PHE A 159 19.68 -1.91 -28.37
C PHE A 159 18.79 -0.82 -28.97
N PRO A 160 18.72 -0.68 -30.28
CA PRO A 160 17.99 0.42 -30.95
C PRO A 160 16.49 0.45 -30.66
N GLY A 161 15.91 -0.69 -30.24
CA GLY A 161 14.48 -0.80 -29.92
C GLY A 161 14.14 -0.44 -28.47
N ILE A 162 15.12 -0.14 -27.63
CA ILE A 162 14.88 0.17 -26.21
C ILE A 162 15.35 1.61 -25.95
N HIS A 163 14.40 2.48 -25.62
CA HIS A 163 14.70 3.84 -25.23
C HIS A 163 14.90 3.91 -23.72
N PHE A 164 16.11 4.18 -23.29
CA PHE A 164 16.43 4.38 -21.88
C PHE A 164 17.39 5.57 -21.71
N MET A 165 17.31 6.21 -20.57
CA MET A 165 18.20 7.29 -20.17
C MET A 165 18.95 6.87 -18.91
N PRO A 166 20.28 6.67 -18.95
CA PRO A 166 21.04 6.41 -17.74
C PRO A 166 21.00 7.64 -16.84
N ILE A 167 20.71 7.44 -15.56
CA ILE A 167 20.59 8.52 -14.56
C ILE A 167 21.78 8.49 -13.61
N ALA A 168 22.22 7.29 -13.22
CA ALA A 168 23.30 7.12 -12.27
C ALA A 168 24.07 5.82 -12.52
N LEU A 169 25.34 5.81 -12.12
CA LEU A 169 26.21 4.65 -12.15
C LEU A 169 26.85 4.46 -10.77
N LYS A 170 26.77 3.24 -10.22
CA LYS A 170 27.46 2.86 -8.99
C LYS A 170 28.47 1.76 -9.29
N ARG A 171 29.72 1.96 -8.87
CA ARG A 171 30.78 0.92 -8.90
C ARG A 171 30.98 0.36 -7.50
N GLU A 172 31.46 -0.89 -7.40
CA GLU A 172 31.59 -1.61 -6.10
C GLU A 172 32.41 -0.83 -5.05
N ASP A 173 33.45 -0.09 -5.48
CA ASP A 173 34.39 0.62 -4.59
C ASP A 173 34.27 2.15 -4.69
N SER A 174 33.20 2.70 -5.23
CA SER A 174 33.03 4.13 -5.41
C SER A 174 31.64 4.64 -5.08
N GLU A 175 31.57 5.95 -4.81
CA GLU A 175 30.28 6.63 -4.67
C GLU A 175 29.47 6.57 -5.96
N THR A 176 28.14 6.69 -5.82
CA THR A 176 27.24 6.75 -6.97
C THR A 176 27.51 8.00 -7.79
N THR A 177 27.76 7.84 -9.08
CA THR A 177 27.93 8.96 -10.02
C THR A 177 26.60 9.20 -10.72
N ILE A 178 26.09 10.41 -10.65
CA ILE A 178 24.95 10.87 -11.46
C ILE A 178 25.49 11.23 -12.84
N ILE A 179 24.79 10.82 -13.91
CA ILE A 179 25.19 10.99 -15.31
C ILE A 179 24.39 12.15 -15.92
#